data_bd8637cd8f983000586eef94cfa44af3
#
_entry.id   bd8637cd8f983000586eef94cfa44af3
#
_cell.length_a   1.000
_cell.length_b   1.000
_cell.length_c   1.000
_cell.angle_alpha   90.00
_cell.angle_beta   90.00
_cell.angle_gamma   90.00
#
_symmetry.space_group_name_H-M   'P 1'
#
loop_
_entity.id
_entity.type
_entity.pdbx_description
1 polymer ?
#
loop_
_entity_poly.entity_id
_entity_poly.type
_entity_poly.pdbx_seq_one_letter_code
_entity_poly.pdbx_strand_id
1 'polypeptide(L)'
;HGFGIIPLSTQTGTYAGILIAFIFGALPLTSQKAAKGDADNIGSMWAYSQAGMLLQWAFGGLLGLLVLNRIWPLNPAFGITMPSGYCGGHGTAAAIGQAFSQFGYDEILTLAMTAATFGIVAAVIIGLIIIKWGTKKGHTSFLANYDDLPHELQTGLLPGDKRESMGKSSCSSISIDSLTFNLIIVTVIALGGYCISKTVSHFMPGFELPVFSCAFVVGMFIKKIFDKTKTSDYLCPQTIGHISGTFTDFLVAFGIASIKISVVIEYIIPLLILLVSGLIATLIYVLVMARKLMKDCWFEKAIFTWGWFTGTMAMGIALLRVADPKMRSRCLDNYALAYLFIAPVEISLITFAPVAFLNGYGLVFTGI
;
A
#
# COMPACT_ATOMS: atom_id res chain seq x y z
N HIS A 1 -19.07 -17.71 -2.49
CA HIS A 1 -18.20 -18.44 -1.59
C HIS A 1 -18.92 -18.78 -0.29
N GLY A 2 -19.37 -17.84 0.50
CA GLY A 2 -20.08 -18.11 1.76
C GLY A 2 -21.41 -18.87 1.60
N PHE A 3 -22.07 -18.74 0.47
CA PHE A 3 -23.32 -19.45 0.14
C PHE A 3 -23.13 -20.66 -0.78
N GLY A 4 -21.90 -21.03 -1.13
CA GLY A 4 -21.60 -22.17 -2.00
C GLY A 4 -22.04 -22.02 -3.47
N ILE A 5 -22.45 -20.80 -3.90
CA ILE A 5 -22.96 -20.54 -5.25
C ILE A 5 -21.83 -20.53 -6.27
N ILE A 6 -20.65 -20.00 -5.90
CA ILE A 6 -19.48 -19.93 -6.78
C ILE A 6 -18.40 -20.84 -6.20
N PRO A 7 -17.92 -21.85 -6.95
CA PRO A 7 -16.81 -22.70 -6.53
C PRO A 7 -15.49 -21.92 -6.62
N LEU A 8 -15.10 -21.24 -5.56
CA LEU A 8 -13.80 -20.61 -5.48
C LEU A 8 -12.76 -21.59 -4.94
N SER A 9 -11.55 -21.49 -5.46
CA SER A 9 -10.39 -22.23 -4.98
C SER A 9 -10.10 -21.88 -3.51
N THR A 10 -9.73 -22.87 -2.70
CA THR A 10 -9.22 -22.66 -1.35
C THR A 10 -7.83 -21.98 -1.34
N GLN A 11 -7.22 -21.85 -2.50
CA GLN A 11 -5.87 -21.29 -2.71
C GLN A 11 -5.85 -19.78 -2.99
N THR A 12 -7.00 -19.10 -2.89
CA THR A 12 -7.09 -17.65 -3.20
C THR A 12 -6.11 -16.80 -2.39
N GLY A 13 -5.90 -17.11 -1.12
CA GLY A 13 -4.88 -16.46 -0.30
C GLY A 13 -3.45 -16.69 -0.78
N THR A 14 -3.13 -17.90 -1.26
CA THR A 14 -1.82 -18.24 -1.82
C THR A 14 -1.54 -17.45 -3.10
N TYR A 15 -2.55 -17.29 -3.97
CA TYR A 15 -2.40 -16.47 -5.18
C TYR A 15 -2.09 -15.01 -4.84
N ALA A 16 -2.76 -14.43 -3.83
CA ALA A 16 -2.43 -13.10 -3.34
C ALA A 16 -0.96 -13.03 -2.86
N GLY A 17 -0.49 -14.04 -2.13
CA GLY A 17 0.89 -14.14 -1.66
C GLY A 17 1.94 -14.27 -2.77
N ILE A 18 1.60 -14.89 -3.90
CA ILE A 18 2.48 -14.95 -5.07
C ILE A 18 2.53 -13.58 -5.76
N LEU A 19 1.36 -12.98 -6.00
CA LEU A 19 1.25 -11.70 -6.71
C LEU A 19 1.97 -10.56 -5.99
N ILE A 20 2.02 -10.58 -4.65
CA ILE A 20 2.72 -9.56 -3.88
C ILE A 20 4.22 -9.50 -4.20
N ALA A 21 4.86 -10.65 -4.50
CA ALA A 21 6.27 -10.70 -4.87
C ALA A 21 6.54 -10.00 -6.21
N PHE A 22 5.63 -10.10 -7.18
CA PHE A 22 5.71 -9.39 -8.45
C PHE A 22 5.55 -7.88 -8.25
N ILE A 23 4.61 -7.45 -7.42
CA ILE A 23 4.33 -6.04 -7.14
C ILE A 23 5.54 -5.38 -6.47
N PHE A 24 6.04 -5.95 -5.38
CA PHE A 24 7.18 -5.38 -4.65
C PHE A 24 8.49 -5.51 -5.44
N GLY A 25 8.66 -6.59 -6.20
CA GLY A 25 9.81 -6.76 -7.09
C GLY A 25 9.86 -5.74 -8.23
N ALA A 26 8.70 -5.32 -8.73
CA ALA A 26 8.59 -4.29 -9.78
C ALA A 26 8.85 -2.86 -9.25
N LEU A 27 8.57 -2.61 -7.97
CA LEU A 27 8.59 -1.27 -7.37
C LEU A 27 9.90 -0.49 -7.61
N PRO A 28 11.11 -1.07 -7.44
CA PRO A 28 12.35 -0.35 -7.72
C PRO A 28 12.49 0.08 -9.18
N LEU A 29 11.93 -0.67 -10.13
CA LEU A 29 12.03 -0.42 -11.57
C LEU A 29 11.06 0.66 -12.05
N THR A 30 9.97 0.90 -11.33
CA THR A 30 8.97 1.93 -11.66
C THR A 30 9.37 3.32 -11.20
N SER A 31 10.33 3.45 -10.27
CA SER A 31 10.78 4.75 -9.77
C SER A 31 11.48 5.56 -10.86
N GLN A 32 10.81 6.62 -11.30
CA GLN A 32 11.37 7.59 -12.22
C GLN A 32 12.37 8.51 -11.51
N LYS A 33 13.34 9.09 -12.28
CA LYS A 33 14.17 10.17 -11.75
C LYS A 33 13.26 11.33 -11.35
N ALA A 34 13.25 11.61 -10.07
CA ALA A 34 12.38 12.64 -9.53
C ALA A 34 12.75 14.02 -10.09
N ALA A 35 11.75 14.81 -10.45
CA ALA A 35 11.93 16.20 -10.78
C ALA A 35 12.58 16.95 -9.59
N LYS A 36 13.37 17.99 -9.87
CA LYS A 36 13.94 18.85 -8.81
C LYS A 36 12.79 19.44 -7.99
N GLY A 37 12.61 18.96 -6.78
CA GLY A 37 11.62 19.46 -5.83
C GLY A 37 12.25 20.46 -4.85
N ASP A 38 11.39 21.23 -4.19
CA ASP A 38 11.77 22.08 -3.07
C ASP A 38 12.10 21.18 -1.85
N ALA A 39 13.34 21.22 -1.37
CA ALA A 39 13.84 20.37 -0.30
C ALA A 39 13.00 20.49 0.99
N ASP A 40 12.52 21.67 1.32
CA ASP A 40 11.68 21.92 2.50
C ASP A 40 10.33 21.21 2.40
N ASN A 41 9.69 21.29 1.23
CA ASN A 41 8.40 20.63 0.99
C ASN A 41 8.52 19.10 0.95
N ILE A 42 9.64 18.59 0.41
CA ILE A 42 9.94 17.15 0.40
C ILE A 42 10.18 16.65 1.83
N GLY A 43 11.00 17.36 2.61
CA GLY A 43 11.30 17.03 3.98
C GLY A 43 10.07 17.05 4.88
N SER A 44 9.21 18.06 4.72
CA SER A 44 7.93 18.16 5.45
C SER A 44 7.00 17.01 5.06
N MET A 45 6.90 16.67 3.76
CA MET A 45 6.08 15.57 3.28
C MET A 45 6.59 14.21 3.75
N TRP A 46 7.91 14.02 3.77
CA TRP A 46 8.55 12.82 4.31
C TRP A 46 8.25 12.68 5.81
N ALA A 47 8.56 13.70 6.61
CA ALA A 47 8.38 13.64 8.07
C ALA A 47 6.91 13.39 8.44
N TYR A 48 5.99 14.09 7.78
CA TYR A 48 4.55 13.92 7.96
C TYR A 48 4.08 12.52 7.59
N SER A 49 4.46 12.02 6.43
CA SER A 49 4.05 10.70 5.95
C SER A 49 4.69 9.58 6.77
N GLN A 50 5.99 9.69 7.08
CA GLN A 50 6.70 8.69 7.87
C GLN A 50 6.15 8.59 9.31
N ALA A 51 5.97 9.74 9.98
CA ALA A 51 5.43 9.76 11.33
C ALA A 51 3.98 9.23 11.41
N GLY A 52 3.15 9.56 10.41
CA GLY A 52 1.77 9.04 10.37
C GLY A 52 1.69 7.54 10.15
N MET A 53 2.55 7.00 9.30
CA MET A 53 2.67 5.55 9.10
C MET A 53 3.09 4.86 10.41
N LEU A 54 4.15 5.34 11.04
CA LEU A 54 4.63 4.80 12.31
C LEU A 54 3.57 4.90 13.42
N LEU A 55 2.84 6.03 13.47
CA LEU A 55 1.73 6.21 14.40
C LEU A 55 0.64 5.15 14.22
N GLN A 56 0.28 4.80 13.00
CA GLN A 56 -0.71 3.74 12.76
C GLN A 56 -0.23 2.38 13.25
N TRP A 57 1.04 2.03 13.00
CA TRP A 57 1.63 0.78 13.48
C TRP A 57 1.71 0.74 15.00
N ALA A 58 2.15 1.83 15.62
CA ALA A 58 2.21 1.94 17.08
C ALA A 58 0.81 1.92 17.70
N PHE A 59 -0.13 2.70 17.16
CA PHE A 59 -1.51 2.77 17.67
C PHE A 59 -2.21 1.41 17.62
N GLY A 60 -2.19 0.77 16.44
CA GLY A 60 -2.83 -0.53 16.26
C GLY A 60 -2.20 -1.61 17.14
N GLY A 61 -0.86 -1.69 17.16
CA GLY A 61 -0.12 -2.65 17.98
C GLY A 61 -0.37 -2.45 19.48
N LEU A 62 -0.25 -1.21 19.98
CA LEU A 62 -0.49 -0.92 21.40
C LEU A 62 -1.96 -1.13 21.82
N LEU A 63 -2.92 -0.69 21.00
CA LEU A 63 -4.34 -0.92 21.26
C LEU A 63 -4.63 -2.43 21.31
N GLY A 64 -4.09 -3.20 20.35
CA GLY A 64 -4.21 -4.65 20.34
C GLY A 64 -3.64 -5.30 21.59
N LEU A 65 -2.37 -5.04 21.90
CA LEU A 65 -1.63 -5.71 22.97
C LEU A 65 -2.08 -5.28 24.38
N LEU A 66 -2.31 -3.98 24.59
CA LEU A 66 -2.56 -3.45 25.94
C LEU A 66 -4.03 -3.39 26.32
N VAL A 67 -4.93 -3.32 25.33
CA VAL A 67 -6.37 -3.15 25.60
C VAL A 67 -7.16 -4.36 25.10
N LEU A 68 -7.14 -4.63 23.80
CA LEU A 68 -8.01 -5.63 23.20
C LEU A 68 -7.68 -7.05 23.66
N ASN A 69 -6.39 -7.42 23.74
CA ASN A 69 -5.97 -8.74 24.22
C ASN A 69 -6.23 -8.97 25.71
N ARG A 70 -6.55 -7.92 26.48
CA ARG A 70 -6.96 -8.09 27.89
C ARG A 70 -8.45 -8.39 28.05
N ILE A 71 -9.24 -8.02 27.04
CA ILE A 71 -10.71 -8.18 27.09
C ILE A 71 -11.12 -9.45 26.33
N TRP A 72 -10.43 -9.75 25.23
CA TRP A 72 -10.68 -10.90 24.38
C TRP A 72 -9.41 -11.76 24.23
N PRO A 73 -9.54 -13.10 24.12
CA PRO A 73 -8.39 -13.99 23.85
C PRO A 73 -7.96 -13.86 22.38
N LEU A 74 -7.25 -12.78 22.03
CA LEU A 74 -6.84 -12.50 20.67
C LEU A 74 -5.38 -12.91 20.42
N ASN A 75 -5.05 -13.13 19.16
CA ASN A 75 -3.66 -13.26 18.73
C ASN A 75 -2.87 -11.98 19.05
N PRO A 76 -1.63 -12.05 19.56
CA PRO A 76 -0.82 -10.87 19.83
C PRO A 76 -0.68 -9.93 18.61
N ALA A 77 -0.71 -10.47 17.40
CA ALA A 77 -0.64 -9.72 16.15
C ALA A 77 -1.99 -9.09 15.72
N PHE A 78 -3.07 -9.30 16.46
CA PHE A 78 -4.39 -8.77 16.08
C PHE A 78 -4.36 -7.26 15.82
N GLY A 79 -3.70 -6.50 16.67
CA GLY A 79 -3.64 -5.04 16.55
C GLY A 79 -2.98 -4.52 15.29
N ILE A 80 -1.99 -5.24 14.75
CA ILE A 80 -1.30 -4.82 13.52
C ILE A 80 -2.06 -5.14 12.23
N THR A 81 -3.19 -5.85 12.31
CA THR A 81 -4.06 -6.06 11.14
C THR A 81 -4.65 -4.75 10.63
N MET A 82 -4.88 -3.77 11.50
CA MET A 82 -5.38 -2.46 11.11
C MET A 82 -4.35 -1.68 10.28
N PRO A 83 -3.12 -1.38 10.74
CA PRO A 83 -2.15 -0.65 9.93
C PRO A 83 -1.74 -1.41 8.67
N SER A 84 -1.67 -2.74 8.69
CA SER A 84 -1.38 -3.54 7.49
C SER A 84 -2.48 -3.45 6.43
N GLY A 85 -3.74 -3.30 6.82
CA GLY A 85 -4.84 -3.08 5.88
C GLY A 85 -4.99 -1.62 5.45
N TYR A 86 -4.72 -0.67 6.32
CA TYR A 86 -4.89 0.76 6.07
C TYR A 86 -3.73 1.34 5.26
N CYS A 87 -2.52 1.27 5.78
CA CYS A 87 -1.33 1.80 5.11
C CYS A 87 -0.76 0.77 4.14
N GLY A 88 -1.05 0.91 2.84
CA GLY A 88 -0.63 -0.03 1.80
C GLY A 88 -1.73 -0.98 1.31
N GLY A 89 -2.90 -0.97 1.94
CA GLY A 89 -4.09 -1.68 1.48
C GLY A 89 -3.91 -3.20 1.40
N HIS A 90 -4.58 -3.83 0.43
CA HIS A 90 -4.58 -5.29 0.28
C HIS A 90 -3.18 -5.87 0.03
N GLY A 91 -2.25 -5.10 -0.54
CA GLY A 91 -0.88 -5.53 -0.76
C GLY A 91 -0.16 -5.82 0.56
N THR A 92 -0.12 -4.86 1.45
CA THR A 92 0.50 -5.01 2.77
C THR A 92 -0.25 -6.02 3.63
N ALA A 93 -1.60 -6.03 3.56
CA ALA A 93 -2.43 -7.02 4.23
C ALA A 93 -2.10 -8.45 3.78
N ALA A 94 -1.89 -8.68 2.47
CA ALA A 94 -1.46 -9.97 1.94
C ALA A 94 -0.07 -10.36 2.44
N ALA A 95 0.88 -9.43 2.44
CA ALA A 95 2.24 -9.67 2.89
C ALA A 95 2.30 -10.11 4.36
N ILE A 96 1.66 -9.33 5.23
CA ILE A 96 1.58 -9.65 6.67
C ILE A 96 0.81 -10.95 6.90
N GLY A 97 -0.38 -11.07 6.27
CA GLY A 97 -1.21 -12.27 6.43
C GLY A 97 -0.51 -13.56 6.00
N GLN A 98 0.19 -13.55 4.86
CA GLN A 98 0.96 -14.69 4.40
C GLN A 98 2.13 -15.04 5.33
N ALA A 99 2.82 -14.04 5.86
CA ALA A 99 3.89 -14.28 6.81
C ALA A 99 3.38 -14.97 8.09
N PHE A 100 2.21 -14.58 8.60
CA PHE A 100 1.60 -15.24 9.76
C PHE A 100 0.99 -16.62 9.43
N SER A 101 0.43 -16.81 8.23
CA SER A 101 -0.12 -18.11 7.80
C SER A 101 0.95 -19.20 7.74
N GLN A 102 2.22 -18.87 7.45
CA GLN A 102 3.34 -19.82 7.49
C GLN A 102 3.56 -20.43 8.88
N PHE A 103 3.12 -19.70 9.93
CA PHE A 103 3.20 -20.14 11.32
C PHE A 103 1.86 -20.68 11.87
N GLY A 104 0.86 -20.88 10.98
CA GLY A 104 -0.44 -21.44 11.34
C GLY A 104 -1.49 -20.42 11.84
N TYR A 105 -1.24 -19.12 11.66
CA TYR A 105 -2.15 -18.04 12.07
C TYR A 105 -2.92 -17.47 10.86
N ASP A 106 -3.73 -18.33 10.23
CA ASP A 106 -4.49 -17.97 9.01
C ASP A 106 -5.55 -16.87 9.23
N GLU A 107 -6.02 -16.68 10.45
CA GLU A 107 -6.98 -15.64 10.80
C GLU A 107 -6.44 -14.25 10.54
N ILE A 108 -5.12 -14.02 10.72
CA ILE A 108 -4.47 -12.72 10.50
C ILE A 108 -4.62 -12.27 9.05
N LEU A 109 -4.50 -13.19 8.09
CA LEU A 109 -4.73 -12.87 6.67
C LEU A 109 -6.16 -12.36 6.44
N THR A 110 -7.15 -13.07 6.96
CA THR A 110 -8.57 -12.69 6.83
C THR A 110 -8.84 -11.33 7.47
N LEU A 111 -8.34 -11.09 8.68
CA LEU A 111 -8.54 -9.85 9.42
C LEU A 111 -7.85 -8.65 8.74
N ALA A 112 -6.62 -8.82 8.26
CA ALA A 112 -5.90 -7.78 7.54
C ALA A 112 -6.55 -7.43 6.19
N MET A 113 -7.03 -8.45 5.42
CA MET A 113 -7.79 -8.22 4.19
C MET A 113 -9.12 -7.51 4.44
N THR A 114 -9.81 -7.86 5.54
CA THR A 114 -11.04 -7.17 5.96
C THR A 114 -10.74 -5.71 6.32
N ALA A 115 -9.64 -5.46 7.05
CA ALA A 115 -9.20 -4.11 7.39
C ALA A 115 -8.89 -3.28 6.13
N ALA A 116 -8.23 -3.88 5.12
CA ALA A 116 -7.94 -3.21 3.84
C ALA A 116 -9.22 -2.84 3.08
N THR A 117 -10.18 -3.78 3.01
CA THR A 117 -11.48 -3.52 2.36
C THR A 117 -12.25 -2.40 3.07
N PHE A 118 -12.33 -2.47 4.40
CA PHE A 118 -12.97 -1.46 5.22
C PHE A 118 -12.28 -0.10 5.06
N GLY A 119 -10.95 -0.08 5.06
CA GLY A 119 -10.14 1.11 4.87
C GLY A 119 -10.39 1.81 3.55
N ILE A 120 -10.42 1.07 2.42
CA ILE A 120 -10.69 1.64 1.08
C ILE A 120 -12.09 2.25 1.02
N VAL A 121 -13.10 1.58 1.55
CA VAL A 121 -14.47 2.11 1.61
C VAL A 121 -14.50 3.41 2.43
N ALA A 122 -13.85 3.40 3.60
CA ALA A 122 -13.73 4.58 4.44
C ALA A 122 -12.92 5.70 3.77
N ALA A 123 -11.85 5.37 3.03
CA ALA A 123 -11.06 6.33 2.26
C ALA A 123 -11.95 7.17 1.34
N VAL A 124 -12.80 6.51 0.56
CA VAL A 124 -13.68 7.17 -0.41
C VAL A 124 -14.78 7.96 0.31
N ILE A 125 -15.56 7.31 1.16
CA ILE A 125 -16.74 7.95 1.78
C ILE A 125 -16.33 9.12 2.65
N ILE A 126 -15.42 8.92 3.58
CA ILE A 126 -14.97 9.96 4.51
C ILE A 126 -14.12 10.99 3.76
N GLY A 127 -13.30 10.59 2.79
CA GLY A 127 -12.51 11.49 1.96
C GLY A 127 -13.36 12.51 1.22
N LEU A 128 -14.46 12.08 0.59
CA LEU A 128 -15.41 12.98 -0.08
C LEU A 128 -16.13 13.92 0.92
N ILE A 129 -16.46 13.42 2.11
CA ILE A 129 -17.03 14.25 3.19
C ILE A 129 -16.01 15.33 3.62
N ILE A 130 -14.74 14.95 3.80
CA ILE A 130 -13.67 15.90 4.16
C ILE A 130 -13.49 16.95 3.07
N ILE A 131 -13.48 16.56 1.78
CA ILE A 131 -13.35 17.49 0.66
C ILE A 131 -14.52 18.49 0.65
N LYS A 132 -15.75 17.98 0.78
CA LYS A 132 -16.96 18.84 0.85
C LYS A 132 -16.91 19.82 2.02
N TRP A 133 -16.46 19.35 3.18
CA TRP A 133 -16.25 20.20 4.36
C TRP A 133 -15.17 21.25 4.11
N GLY A 134 -14.02 20.84 3.57
CA GLY A 134 -12.89 21.71 3.28
C GLY A 134 -13.23 22.81 2.28
N THR A 135 -13.95 22.46 1.21
CA THR A 135 -14.43 23.41 0.21
C THR A 135 -15.37 24.45 0.83
N LYS A 136 -16.36 24.01 1.63
CA LYS A 136 -17.27 24.92 2.33
C LYS A 136 -16.57 25.85 3.31
N LYS A 137 -15.46 25.45 3.90
CA LYS A 137 -14.67 26.24 4.84
C LYS A 137 -13.56 27.06 4.17
N GLY A 138 -13.40 26.96 2.84
CA GLY A 138 -12.35 27.68 2.10
C GLY A 138 -10.94 27.15 2.38
N HIS A 139 -10.80 25.86 2.73
CA HIS A 139 -9.51 25.24 2.97
C HIS A 139 -8.88 24.66 1.70
N THR A 140 -9.68 24.44 0.67
CA THR A 140 -9.21 24.00 -0.65
C THR A 140 -8.57 25.13 -1.42
N SER A 141 -7.38 24.92 -1.97
CA SER A 141 -6.65 25.94 -2.73
C SER A 141 -7.09 26.01 -4.20
N PHE A 142 -7.64 24.91 -4.75
CA PHE A 142 -7.87 24.75 -6.19
C PHE A 142 -9.31 24.37 -6.56
N LEU A 143 -10.13 23.99 -5.60
CA LEU A 143 -11.54 23.64 -5.79
C LEU A 143 -12.43 24.74 -5.17
N ALA A 144 -13.10 25.51 -6.03
CA ALA A 144 -14.00 26.57 -5.56
C ALA A 144 -15.38 26.02 -5.16
N ASN A 145 -15.95 25.11 -5.98
CA ASN A 145 -17.22 24.46 -5.72
C ASN A 145 -17.10 22.94 -5.91
N TYR A 146 -17.76 22.18 -5.06
CA TYR A 146 -17.76 20.73 -5.13
C TYR A 146 -18.48 20.20 -6.39
N ASP A 147 -19.41 20.97 -6.94
CA ASP A 147 -20.18 20.60 -8.13
C ASP A 147 -19.39 20.78 -9.44
N ASP A 148 -18.19 21.42 -9.39
CA ASP A 148 -17.29 21.60 -10.53
C ASP A 148 -16.38 20.41 -10.80
N LEU A 149 -16.79 19.18 -10.40
CA LEU A 149 -16.01 17.96 -10.59
C LEU A 149 -15.85 17.62 -12.07
N PRO A 150 -14.62 17.31 -12.54
CA PRO A 150 -14.38 16.84 -13.89
C PRO A 150 -15.25 15.63 -14.24
N HIS A 151 -15.79 15.62 -15.46
CA HIS A 151 -16.70 14.56 -15.94
C HIS A 151 -16.06 13.14 -15.88
N GLU A 152 -14.74 13.06 -16.07
CA GLU A 152 -13.98 11.82 -15.95
C GLU A 152 -14.00 11.23 -14.53
N LEU A 153 -14.12 12.07 -13.49
CA LEU A 153 -14.24 11.59 -12.10
C LEU A 153 -15.67 11.14 -11.77
N GLN A 154 -16.67 11.63 -12.52
CA GLN A 154 -18.05 11.19 -12.34
C GLN A 154 -18.35 9.89 -13.08
N THR A 155 -17.75 9.67 -14.26
CA THR A 155 -18.02 8.53 -15.14
C THR A 155 -16.95 7.45 -15.13
N GLY A 156 -15.73 7.76 -14.67
CA GLY A 156 -14.58 6.87 -14.77
C GLY A 156 -14.00 6.74 -16.18
N LEU A 157 -14.54 7.48 -17.17
CA LEU A 157 -14.11 7.42 -18.56
C LEU A 157 -13.17 8.58 -18.88
N LEU A 158 -11.99 8.27 -19.43
CA LEU A 158 -11.05 9.29 -19.91
C LEU A 158 -11.44 9.72 -21.34
N PRO A 159 -11.62 11.04 -21.58
CA PRO A 159 -11.75 11.58 -22.94
C PRO A 159 -10.56 11.20 -23.81
N GLY A 160 -10.75 11.13 -25.13
CA GLY A 160 -9.73 10.67 -26.06
C GLY A 160 -8.40 11.45 -26.01
N ASP A 161 -8.49 12.76 -25.78
CA ASP A 161 -7.37 13.69 -25.63
C ASP A 161 -6.58 13.53 -24.31
N LYS A 162 -7.18 12.93 -23.28
CA LYS A 162 -6.59 12.69 -21.96
C LYS A 162 -6.12 11.25 -21.73
N ARG A 163 -6.22 10.40 -22.77
CA ARG A 163 -5.76 9.00 -22.67
C ARG A 163 -4.25 8.94 -22.64
N GLU A 164 -3.71 8.41 -21.57
CA GLU A 164 -2.27 8.20 -21.42
C GLU A 164 -1.83 6.93 -22.15
N SER A 165 -0.59 6.93 -22.65
CA SER A 165 0.02 5.74 -23.26
C SER A 165 0.36 4.70 -22.19
N MET A 166 0.05 3.43 -22.46
CA MET A 166 0.39 2.31 -21.56
C MET A 166 1.90 2.01 -21.52
N GLY A 167 2.70 2.70 -22.29
CA GLY A 167 4.14 2.55 -22.37
C GLY A 167 4.68 2.74 -23.77
N LYS A 168 6.01 2.72 -23.89
CA LYS A 168 6.72 2.79 -25.17
C LYS A 168 7.34 1.43 -25.47
N SER A 169 7.35 1.06 -26.75
CA SER A 169 8.08 -0.12 -27.19
C SER A 169 9.58 0.11 -27.01
N SER A 170 10.19 -0.63 -26.09
CA SER A 170 11.62 -0.57 -25.78
C SER A 170 12.45 -1.62 -26.55
N CYS A 171 11.77 -2.63 -27.12
CA CYS A 171 12.37 -3.70 -27.90
C CYS A 171 11.79 -3.74 -29.31
N SER A 172 12.59 -4.17 -30.29
CA SER A 172 12.07 -4.44 -31.63
C SER A 172 11.17 -5.67 -31.61
N SER A 173 9.97 -5.57 -32.19
CA SER A 173 9.01 -6.67 -32.29
C SER A 173 9.53 -7.87 -33.09
N ILE A 174 10.66 -7.72 -33.81
CA ILE A 174 11.33 -8.82 -34.52
C ILE A 174 11.94 -9.83 -33.53
N SER A 175 12.38 -9.38 -32.35
CA SER A 175 13.03 -10.26 -31.35
C SER A 175 12.06 -10.70 -30.26
N ILE A 176 11.39 -9.74 -29.61
CA ILE A 176 10.47 -9.99 -28.49
C ILE A 176 9.53 -8.80 -28.33
N ASP A 177 8.30 -9.05 -27.95
CA ASP A 177 7.35 -7.99 -27.59
C ASP A 177 7.80 -7.26 -26.32
N SER A 178 7.68 -5.92 -26.32
CA SER A 178 8.12 -5.08 -25.20
C SER A 178 7.38 -5.36 -23.89
N LEU A 179 6.08 -5.68 -23.93
CA LEU A 179 5.33 -6.06 -22.75
C LEU A 179 5.87 -7.37 -22.17
N THR A 180 6.07 -8.36 -23.06
CA THR A 180 6.61 -9.66 -22.68
C THR A 180 8.01 -9.55 -22.07
N PHE A 181 8.89 -8.71 -22.65
CA PHE A 181 10.21 -8.48 -22.10
C PHE A 181 10.16 -7.91 -20.67
N ASN A 182 9.37 -6.86 -20.45
CA ASN A 182 9.23 -6.25 -19.12
C ASN A 182 8.58 -7.23 -18.12
N LEU A 183 7.60 -8.04 -18.55
CA LEU A 183 6.99 -9.07 -17.74
C LEU A 183 7.99 -10.17 -17.33
N ILE A 184 8.87 -10.60 -18.26
CA ILE A 184 9.94 -11.56 -17.96
C ILE A 184 10.88 -11.00 -16.89
N ILE A 185 11.29 -9.73 -16.99
CA ILE A 185 12.16 -9.11 -15.98
C ILE A 185 11.49 -9.14 -14.59
N VAL A 186 10.23 -8.74 -14.50
CA VAL A 186 9.48 -8.77 -13.23
C VAL A 186 9.35 -10.21 -12.70
N THR A 187 9.13 -11.17 -13.59
CA THR A 187 9.05 -12.61 -13.24
C THR A 187 10.39 -13.13 -12.70
N VAL A 188 11.50 -12.79 -13.37
CA VAL A 188 12.86 -13.19 -12.91
C VAL A 188 13.15 -12.60 -11.52
N ILE A 189 12.73 -11.36 -11.27
CA ILE A 189 12.87 -10.72 -9.96
C ILE A 189 12.07 -11.47 -8.89
N ALA A 190 10.80 -11.78 -9.15
CA ALA A 190 9.95 -12.53 -8.22
C ALA A 190 10.52 -13.94 -7.93
N LEU A 191 10.97 -14.65 -8.95
CA LEU A 191 11.64 -15.96 -8.83
C LEU A 191 12.94 -15.84 -8.02
N GLY A 192 13.77 -14.84 -8.29
CA GLY A 192 14.99 -14.56 -7.52
C GLY A 192 14.69 -14.33 -6.04
N GLY A 193 13.63 -13.56 -5.73
CA GLY A 193 13.15 -13.36 -4.37
C GLY A 193 12.71 -14.66 -3.71
N TYR A 194 11.98 -15.50 -4.43
CA TYR A 194 11.56 -16.83 -3.95
C TYR A 194 12.77 -17.73 -3.66
N CYS A 195 13.75 -17.79 -4.59
CA CYS A 195 14.96 -18.58 -4.39
C CYS A 195 15.76 -18.12 -3.16
N ILE A 196 15.92 -16.80 -2.95
CA ILE A 196 16.62 -16.27 -1.78
C ILE A 196 15.86 -16.64 -0.50
N SER A 197 14.54 -16.42 -0.45
CA SER A 197 13.71 -16.76 0.71
C SER A 197 13.87 -18.24 1.08
N LYS A 198 13.75 -19.14 0.11
CA LYS A 198 13.90 -20.59 0.33
C LYS A 198 15.31 -20.99 0.74
N THR A 199 16.32 -20.35 0.17
CA THR A 199 17.73 -20.61 0.54
C THR A 199 17.98 -20.21 2.00
N VAL A 200 17.51 -19.03 2.41
CA VAL A 200 17.66 -18.58 3.80
C VAL A 200 16.94 -19.51 4.77
N SER A 201 15.69 -19.89 4.48
CA SER A 201 14.95 -20.84 5.32
C SER A 201 15.63 -22.21 5.43
N HIS A 202 16.35 -22.64 4.38
CA HIS A 202 17.10 -23.90 4.40
C HIS A 202 18.33 -23.85 5.31
N PHE A 203 19.10 -22.74 5.25
CA PHE A 203 20.32 -22.57 6.06
C PHE A 203 20.06 -22.09 7.49
N MET A 204 18.93 -21.44 7.73
CA MET A 204 18.54 -20.90 9.04
C MET A 204 17.13 -21.41 9.41
N PRO A 205 16.99 -22.68 9.86
CA PRO A 205 15.70 -23.22 10.25
C PRO A 205 15.04 -22.38 11.36
N GLY A 206 13.79 -21.99 11.15
CA GLY A 206 13.04 -21.11 12.08
C GLY A 206 13.14 -19.62 11.76
N PHE A 207 13.93 -19.22 10.74
CA PHE A 207 13.95 -17.84 10.24
C PHE A 207 13.48 -17.80 8.79
N GLU A 208 12.28 -17.27 8.57
CA GLU A 208 11.69 -17.14 7.25
C GLU A 208 11.64 -15.68 6.81
N LEU A 209 12.31 -15.37 5.71
CA LEU A 209 12.21 -14.06 5.06
C LEU A 209 11.02 -14.06 4.10
N PRO A 210 10.12 -13.07 4.19
CA PRO A 210 9.03 -12.94 3.24
C PRO A 210 9.53 -12.80 1.80
N VAL A 211 8.93 -13.57 0.88
CA VAL A 211 9.34 -13.60 -0.54
C VAL A 211 9.29 -12.22 -1.18
N PHE A 212 8.28 -11.39 -0.86
CA PHE A 212 8.14 -10.05 -1.41
C PHE A 212 9.31 -9.12 -1.03
N SER A 213 9.82 -9.24 0.21
CA SER A 213 10.98 -8.45 0.67
C SER A 213 12.25 -8.84 -0.07
N CYS A 214 12.46 -10.14 -0.25
CA CYS A 214 13.57 -10.65 -1.06
C CYS A 214 13.44 -10.20 -2.52
N ALA A 215 12.23 -10.24 -3.10
CA ALA A 215 11.96 -9.77 -4.46
C ALA A 215 12.25 -8.27 -4.61
N PHE A 216 11.88 -7.43 -3.63
CA PHE A 216 12.22 -6.02 -3.63
C PHE A 216 13.74 -5.78 -3.67
N VAL A 217 14.50 -6.51 -2.85
CA VAL A 217 15.97 -6.42 -2.84
C VAL A 217 16.55 -6.85 -4.20
N VAL A 218 16.08 -7.97 -4.76
CA VAL A 218 16.48 -8.43 -6.11
C VAL A 218 16.16 -7.38 -7.16
N GLY A 219 14.98 -6.73 -7.07
CA GLY A 219 14.58 -5.64 -7.97
C GLY A 219 15.54 -4.45 -7.91
N MET A 220 15.98 -4.06 -6.70
CA MET A 220 16.99 -3.02 -6.54
C MET A 220 18.33 -3.39 -7.18
N PHE A 221 18.76 -4.65 -7.02
CA PHE A 221 19.99 -5.14 -7.64
C PHE A 221 19.89 -5.16 -9.16
N ILE A 222 18.80 -5.66 -9.71
CA ILE A 222 18.57 -5.70 -11.16
C ILE A 222 18.55 -4.28 -11.73
N LYS A 223 17.84 -3.34 -11.09
CA LYS A 223 17.87 -1.93 -11.51
C LYS A 223 19.29 -1.38 -11.54
N LYS A 224 20.08 -1.61 -10.48
CA LYS A 224 21.47 -1.15 -10.40
C LYS A 224 22.34 -1.77 -11.50
N ILE A 225 22.09 -3.04 -11.89
CA ILE A 225 22.80 -3.68 -13.02
C ILE A 225 22.46 -2.96 -14.33
N PHE A 226 21.17 -2.75 -14.62
CA PHE A 226 20.73 -2.06 -15.83
C PHE A 226 21.31 -0.63 -15.90
N ASP A 227 21.33 0.10 -14.79
CA ASP A 227 21.90 1.45 -14.72
C ASP A 227 23.43 1.43 -14.97
N LYS A 228 24.14 0.45 -14.37
CA LYS A 228 25.61 0.32 -14.52
C LYS A 228 26.01 -0.13 -15.93
N THR A 229 25.24 -0.99 -16.54
CA THR A 229 25.50 -1.49 -17.92
C THR A 229 25.01 -0.53 -18.99
N LYS A 230 24.35 0.56 -18.61
CA LYS A 230 23.72 1.54 -19.52
C LYS A 230 22.66 0.90 -20.43
N THR A 231 21.99 -0.12 -19.94
CA THR A 231 20.92 -0.84 -20.64
C THR A 231 19.52 -0.49 -20.11
N SER A 232 19.42 0.55 -19.28
CA SER A 232 18.16 1.01 -18.68
C SER A 232 17.08 1.37 -19.71
N ASP A 233 17.50 1.72 -20.95
CA ASP A 233 16.58 2.05 -22.05
C ASP A 233 15.75 0.85 -22.54
N TYR A 234 16.17 -0.38 -22.22
CA TYR A 234 15.36 -1.57 -22.50
C TYR A 234 14.18 -1.71 -21.52
N LEU A 235 14.25 -1.09 -20.36
CA LEU A 235 13.16 -1.10 -19.38
C LEU A 235 12.19 0.05 -19.69
N CYS A 236 10.89 -0.25 -19.65
CA CYS A 236 9.86 0.77 -19.73
C CYS A 236 9.15 0.89 -18.38
N PRO A 237 9.47 1.89 -17.54
CA PRO A 237 8.88 2.06 -16.21
C PRO A 237 7.34 2.17 -16.24
N GLN A 238 6.78 2.76 -17.30
CA GLN A 238 5.33 2.87 -17.49
C GLN A 238 4.71 1.48 -17.69
N THR A 239 5.25 0.67 -18.60
CA THR A 239 4.80 -0.71 -18.87
C THR A 239 4.93 -1.57 -17.60
N ILE A 240 6.06 -1.47 -16.89
CA ILE A 240 6.27 -2.19 -15.61
C ILE A 240 5.24 -1.73 -14.56
N GLY A 241 4.92 -0.43 -14.51
CA GLY A 241 3.88 0.12 -13.65
C GLY A 241 2.50 -0.46 -13.95
N HIS A 242 2.12 -0.61 -15.22
CA HIS A 242 0.86 -1.25 -15.63
C HIS A 242 0.83 -2.74 -15.31
N ILE A 243 1.95 -3.46 -15.50
CA ILE A 243 2.09 -4.86 -15.08
C ILE A 243 1.87 -4.98 -13.58
N SER A 244 2.53 -4.16 -12.78
CA SER A 244 2.38 -4.12 -11.32
C SER A 244 0.95 -3.77 -10.90
N GLY A 245 0.32 -2.80 -11.58
CA GLY A 245 -1.08 -2.42 -11.37
C GLY A 245 -2.04 -3.58 -11.63
N THR A 246 -1.87 -4.29 -12.74
CA THR A 246 -2.66 -5.48 -13.09
C THR A 246 -2.54 -6.56 -12.03
N PHE A 247 -1.32 -6.85 -11.57
CA PHE A 247 -1.11 -7.81 -10.48
C PHE A 247 -1.73 -7.33 -9.16
N THR A 248 -1.75 -6.02 -8.91
CA THR A 248 -2.43 -5.44 -7.75
C THR A 248 -3.93 -5.66 -7.81
N ASP A 249 -4.57 -5.44 -8.96
CA ASP A 249 -6.01 -5.66 -9.12
C ASP A 249 -6.39 -7.13 -8.93
N PHE A 250 -5.61 -8.07 -9.49
CA PHE A 250 -5.79 -9.49 -9.23
C PHE A 250 -5.54 -9.85 -7.76
N LEU A 251 -4.52 -9.27 -7.13
CA LEU A 251 -4.25 -9.47 -5.71
C LEU A 251 -5.44 -9.02 -4.86
N VAL A 252 -6.01 -7.85 -5.15
CA VAL A 252 -7.22 -7.35 -4.46
C VAL A 252 -8.38 -8.33 -4.63
N ALA A 253 -8.65 -8.80 -5.85
CA ALA A 253 -9.72 -9.75 -6.14
C ALA A 253 -9.53 -11.07 -5.37
N PHE A 254 -8.35 -11.67 -5.43
CA PHE A 254 -8.05 -12.91 -4.69
C PHE A 254 -8.00 -12.68 -3.18
N GLY A 255 -7.51 -11.52 -2.73
CA GLY A 255 -7.49 -11.14 -1.32
C GLY A 255 -8.89 -11.06 -0.73
N ILE A 256 -9.80 -10.33 -1.40
CA ILE A 256 -11.20 -10.26 -0.97
C ILE A 256 -11.86 -11.64 -1.00
N ALA A 257 -11.60 -12.43 -2.05
CA ALA A 257 -12.12 -13.79 -2.17
C ALA A 257 -11.57 -14.74 -1.09
N SER A 258 -10.42 -14.45 -0.49
CA SER A 258 -9.84 -15.26 0.59
C SER A 258 -10.42 -14.96 1.97
N ILE A 259 -11.20 -13.89 2.14
CA ILE A 259 -11.81 -13.49 3.42
C ILE A 259 -12.78 -14.58 3.89
N LYS A 260 -12.46 -15.18 5.03
CA LYS A 260 -13.34 -16.16 5.70
C LYS A 260 -14.37 -15.41 6.56
N ILE A 261 -15.61 -15.34 6.09
CA ILE A 261 -16.70 -14.61 6.78
C ILE A 261 -16.91 -15.10 8.22
N SER A 262 -16.75 -16.41 8.48
CA SER A 262 -16.82 -16.97 9.83
C SER A 262 -15.82 -16.34 10.79
N VAL A 263 -14.58 -16.14 10.36
CA VAL A 263 -13.53 -15.48 11.15
C VAL A 263 -13.91 -14.01 11.40
N VAL A 264 -14.42 -13.31 10.39
CA VAL A 264 -14.83 -11.90 10.56
C VAL A 264 -15.97 -11.78 11.58
N ILE A 265 -16.94 -12.68 11.54
CA ILE A 265 -18.06 -12.69 12.51
C ILE A 265 -17.56 -12.98 13.92
N GLU A 266 -16.64 -13.92 14.09
CA GLU A 266 -16.05 -14.28 15.38
C GLU A 266 -15.34 -13.08 16.03
N TYR A 267 -14.59 -12.31 15.23
CA TYR A 267 -13.79 -11.17 15.71
C TYR A 267 -14.48 -9.81 15.50
N ILE A 268 -15.79 -9.77 15.15
CA ILE A 268 -16.47 -8.55 14.69
C ILE A 268 -16.36 -7.38 15.67
N ILE A 269 -16.54 -7.63 16.97
CA ILE A 269 -16.54 -6.57 17.99
C ILE A 269 -15.13 -5.97 18.16
N PRO A 270 -14.09 -6.76 18.52
CA PRO A 270 -12.75 -6.21 18.66
C PRO A 270 -12.21 -5.64 17.36
N LEU A 271 -12.58 -6.22 16.21
CA LEU A 271 -12.17 -5.72 14.90
C LEU A 271 -12.78 -4.33 14.60
N LEU A 272 -14.07 -4.14 14.82
CA LEU A 272 -14.73 -2.83 14.65
C LEU A 272 -14.14 -1.77 15.58
N ILE A 273 -13.87 -2.11 16.83
CA ILE A 273 -13.23 -1.18 17.78
C ILE A 273 -11.87 -0.76 17.25
N LEU A 274 -11.06 -1.72 16.80
CA LEU A 274 -9.73 -1.47 16.26
C LEU A 274 -9.81 -0.58 15.00
N LEU A 275 -10.67 -0.92 14.05
CA LEU A 275 -10.77 -0.23 12.76
C LEU A 275 -11.34 1.19 12.94
N VAL A 276 -12.43 1.35 13.68
CA VAL A 276 -13.05 2.67 13.88
C VAL A 276 -12.14 3.61 14.67
N SER A 277 -11.53 3.11 15.76
CA SER A 277 -10.58 3.93 16.53
C SER A 277 -9.34 4.29 15.72
N GLY A 278 -8.85 3.38 14.87
CA GLY A 278 -7.77 3.65 13.92
C GLY A 278 -8.13 4.72 12.88
N LEU A 279 -9.37 4.70 12.33
CA LEU A 279 -9.84 5.77 11.44
C LEU A 279 -9.88 7.13 12.12
N ILE A 280 -10.40 7.18 13.35
CA ILE A 280 -10.48 8.43 14.12
C ILE A 280 -9.07 8.97 14.40
N ALA A 281 -8.16 8.12 14.87
CA ALA A 281 -6.77 8.50 15.13
C ALA A 281 -6.08 9.00 13.85
N THR A 282 -6.25 8.31 12.73
CA THR A 282 -5.71 8.70 11.43
C THR A 282 -6.31 10.03 10.95
N LEU A 283 -7.61 10.23 11.09
CA LEU A 283 -8.28 11.46 10.69
C LEU A 283 -7.76 12.67 11.48
N ILE A 284 -7.66 12.53 12.80
CA ILE A 284 -7.10 13.57 13.67
C ILE A 284 -5.66 13.89 13.26
N TYR A 285 -4.83 12.86 13.09
CA TYR A 285 -3.45 13.03 12.68
C TYR A 285 -3.34 13.78 11.35
N VAL A 286 -4.05 13.30 10.33
CA VAL A 286 -3.96 13.83 8.96
C VAL A 286 -4.35 15.30 8.92
N LEU A 287 -5.48 15.68 9.53
CA LEU A 287 -5.96 17.08 9.48
C LEU A 287 -5.15 18.02 10.39
N VAL A 288 -4.78 17.57 11.59
CA VAL A 288 -4.07 18.42 12.55
C VAL A 288 -2.61 18.61 12.15
N MET A 289 -1.92 17.51 11.80
CA MET A 289 -0.49 17.59 11.48
C MET A 289 -0.23 18.23 10.12
N ALA A 290 -1.05 17.96 9.09
CA ALA A 290 -0.91 18.64 7.81
C ALA A 290 -1.00 20.16 7.97
N ARG A 291 -2.00 20.63 8.73
CA ARG A 291 -2.18 22.08 8.98
C ARG A 291 -0.99 22.72 9.71
N LYS A 292 -0.29 21.96 10.56
CA LYS A 292 0.87 22.45 11.34
C LYS A 292 2.19 22.37 10.56
N LEU A 293 2.37 21.32 9.76
CA LEU A 293 3.65 20.99 9.13
C LEU A 293 3.77 21.51 7.70
N MET A 294 2.63 21.62 6.98
CA MET A 294 2.65 22.04 5.58
C MET A 294 2.56 23.54 5.46
N LYS A 295 3.50 24.15 4.75
CA LYS A 295 3.54 25.60 4.51
C LYS A 295 2.52 26.04 3.45
N ASP A 296 2.24 25.16 2.49
CA ASP A 296 1.36 25.40 1.33
C ASP A 296 0.44 24.22 1.08
N CYS A 297 -0.69 24.44 0.48
CA CYS A 297 -1.64 23.40 0.03
C CYS A 297 -1.85 22.29 1.07
N TRP A 298 -1.92 22.67 2.36
CA TRP A 298 -2.00 21.71 3.46
C TRP A 298 -3.20 20.76 3.33
N PHE A 299 -4.31 21.28 2.79
CA PHE A 299 -5.54 20.48 2.66
C PHE A 299 -5.42 19.43 1.56
N GLU A 300 -4.85 19.78 0.42
CA GLU A 300 -4.60 18.87 -0.69
C GLU A 300 -3.62 17.76 -0.28
N LYS A 301 -2.56 18.11 0.45
CA LYS A 301 -1.62 17.15 1.02
C LYS A 301 -2.27 16.26 2.08
N ALA A 302 -3.16 16.83 2.91
CA ALA A 302 -3.93 16.07 3.90
C ALA A 302 -4.87 15.07 3.23
N ILE A 303 -5.61 15.48 2.19
CA ILE A 303 -6.58 14.59 1.54
C ILE A 303 -5.90 13.46 0.77
N PHE A 304 -4.75 13.74 0.13
CA PHE A 304 -3.90 12.71 -0.47
C PHE A 304 -3.46 11.68 0.59
N THR A 305 -2.94 12.16 1.71
CA THR A 305 -2.44 11.29 2.78
C THR A 305 -3.57 10.52 3.46
N TRP A 306 -4.76 11.11 3.60
CA TRP A 306 -5.94 10.39 4.08
C TRP A 306 -6.22 9.15 3.22
N GLY A 307 -6.29 9.32 1.89
CA GLY A 307 -6.55 8.22 0.98
C GLY A 307 -5.46 7.15 0.99
N TRP A 308 -4.20 7.55 1.11
CA TRP A 308 -3.08 6.63 1.23
C TRP A 308 -3.09 5.88 2.58
N PHE A 309 -3.32 6.58 3.69
CA PHE A 309 -3.31 5.98 5.04
C PHE A 309 -4.52 5.12 5.38
N THR A 310 -5.59 5.17 4.60
CA THR A 310 -6.79 4.37 4.85
C THR A 310 -7.08 3.40 3.71
N GLY A 311 -6.31 3.48 2.62
CA GLY A 311 -6.52 2.62 1.46
C GLY A 311 -5.23 2.31 0.73
N THR A 312 -4.98 3.03 -0.34
CA THR A 312 -3.79 2.86 -1.19
C THR A 312 -3.33 4.21 -1.71
N MET A 313 -2.12 4.27 -2.25
CA MET A 313 -1.64 5.46 -2.96
C MET A 313 -2.61 5.87 -4.08
N ALA A 314 -3.22 4.91 -4.78
CA ALA A 314 -4.21 5.19 -5.83
C ALA A 314 -5.44 5.92 -5.28
N MET A 315 -5.92 5.56 -4.08
CA MET A 315 -7.02 6.26 -3.41
C MET A 315 -6.62 7.69 -3.03
N GLY A 316 -5.39 7.87 -2.55
CA GLY A 316 -4.82 9.20 -2.29
C GLY A 316 -4.79 10.07 -3.55
N ILE A 317 -4.34 9.52 -4.67
CA ILE A 317 -4.32 10.22 -5.97
C ILE A 317 -5.74 10.55 -6.44
N ALA A 318 -6.68 9.61 -6.32
CA ALA A 318 -8.06 9.82 -6.72
C ALA A 318 -8.71 10.96 -5.94
N LEU A 319 -8.57 10.98 -4.62
CA LEU A 319 -9.08 12.06 -3.76
C LEU A 319 -8.37 13.39 -4.02
N LEU A 320 -7.06 13.36 -4.26
CA LEU A 320 -6.31 14.56 -4.62
C LEU A 320 -6.81 15.16 -5.93
N ARG A 321 -7.11 14.34 -6.94
CA ARG A 321 -7.68 14.82 -8.23
C ARG A 321 -9.02 15.51 -8.06
N VAL A 322 -9.80 15.13 -7.04
CA VAL A 322 -11.03 15.85 -6.70
C VAL A 322 -10.72 17.22 -6.13
N ALA A 323 -9.76 17.34 -5.21
CA ALA A 323 -9.39 18.60 -4.55
C ALA A 323 -8.49 19.50 -5.42
N ASP A 324 -7.66 18.91 -6.26
CA ASP A 324 -6.71 19.58 -7.18
C ASP A 324 -6.69 18.87 -8.55
N PRO A 325 -7.68 19.13 -9.42
CA PRO A 325 -7.80 18.45 -10.71
C PRO A 325 -6.62 18.68 -11.65
N LYS A 326 -5.89 19.79 -11.50
CA LYS A 326 -4.76 20.17 -12.36
C LYS A 326 -3.39 19.89 -11.71
N MET A 327 -3.35 19.18 -10.58
CA MET A 327 -2.15 18.83 -9.82
C MET A 327 -1.19 19.98 -9.52
N ARG A 328 -1.74 21.18 -9.27
CA ARG A 328 -0.96 22.40 -9.01
C ARG A 328 -0.31 22.42 -7.64
N SER A 329 -0.82 21.64 -6.69
CA SER A 329 -0.26 21.51 -5.34
C SER A 329 1.13 20.89 -5.29
N ARG A 330 1.57 20.26 -6.40
CA ARG A 330 2.80 19.44 -6.47
C ARG A 330 2.89 18.37 -5.37
N CYS A 331 1.74 17.97 -4.83
CA CYS A 331 1.68 16.98 -3.75
C CYS A 331 2.33 15.67 -4.18
N LEU A 332 2.05 15.20 -5.40
CA LEU A 332 2.59 13.95 -5.92
C LEU A 332 4.10 14.01 -6.15
N ASP A 333 4.61 15.16 -6.65
CA ASP A 333 6.06 15.33 -6.88
C ASP A 333 6.82 15.28 -5.53
N ASN A 334 6.32 15.99 -4.52
CA ASN A 334 6.90 16.00 -3.19
C ASN A 334 6.82 14.62 -2.53
N TYR A 335 5.68 13.93 -2.68
CA TYR A 335 5.50 12.59 -2.13
C TYR A 335 6.38 11.56 -2.83
N ALA A 336 6.49 11.60 -4.16
CA ALA A 336 7.33 10.66 -4.90
C ALA A 336 8.80 10.71 -4.44
N LEU A 337 9.32 11.92 -4.14
CA LEU A 337 10.66 12.09 -3.57
C LEU A 337 10.75 11.64 -2.11
N ALA A 338 9.75 11.98 -1.31
CA ALA A 338 9.65 11.55 0.08
C ALA A 338 9.56 10.02 0.20
N TYR A 339 8.87 9.36 -0.73
CA TYR A 339 8.65 7.90 -0.73
C TYR A 339 9.94 7.11 -0.88
N LEU A 340 10.99 7.67 -1.49
CA LEU A 340 12.31 7.03 -1.55
C LEU A 340 12.88 6.73 -0.16
N PHE A 341 12.53 7.54 0.84
CA PHE A 341 12.94 7.35 2.24
C PHE A 341 11.89 6.60 3.06
N ILE A 342 10.61 6.64 2.67
CA ILE A 342 9.52 5.94 3.35
C ILE A 342 9.56 4.46 3.03
N ALA A 343 9.74 4.07 1.76
CA ALA A 343 9.65 2.68 1.31
C ALA A 343 10.60 1.71 2.05
N PRO A 344 11.87 2.04 2.33
CA PRO A 344 12.74 1.15 3.10
C PRO A 344 12.22 0.88 4.51
N VAL A 345 11.65 1.90 5.17
CA VAL A 345 11.07 1.76 6.52
C VAL A 345 9.78 0.95 6.47
N GLU A 346 8.90 1.23 5.50
CA GLU A 346 7.66 0.47 5.30
C GLU A 346 7.94 -1.02 5.08
N ILE A 347 8.88 -1.35 4.18
CA ILE A 347 9.26 -2.73 3.90
C ILE A 347 9.88 -3.39 5.13
N SER A 348 10.69 -2.66 5.89
CA SER A 348 11.27 -3.16 7.14
C SER A 348 10.19 -3.47 8.18
N LEU A 349 9.21 -2.58 8.35
CA LEU A 349 8.06 -2.82 9.25
C LEU A 349 7.30 -4.09 8.85
N ILE A 350 6.93 -4.22 7.58
CA ILE A 350 6.19 -5.38 7.07
C ILE A 350 7.01 -6.68 7.23
N THR A 351 8.33 -6.61 7.01
CA THR A 351 9.22 -7.77 7.10
C THR A 351 9.42 -8.24 8.54
N PHE A 352 9.66 -7.30 9.46
CA PHE A 352 10.04 -7.64 10.83
C PHE A 352 8.87 -7.72 11.81
N ALA A 353 7.70 -7.16 11.50
CA ALA A 353 6.54 -7.24 12.36
C ALA A 353 6.15 -8.69 12.71
N PRO A 354 6.03 -9.65 11.74
CA PRO A 354 5.69 -11.02 12.06
C PRO A 354 6.70 -11.65 13.03
N VAL A 355 8.00 -11.45 12.76
CA VAL A 355 9.08 -11.98 13.62
C VAL A 355 8.99 -11.41 15.04
N ALA A 356 8.77 -10.11 15.17
CA ALA A 356 8.68 -9.45 16.47
C ALA A 356 7.46 -9.94 17.28
N PHE A 357 6.29 -10.01 16.66
CA PHE A 357 5.06 -10.43 17.35
C PHE A 357 5.07 -11.90 17.71
N LEU A 358 5.58 -12.78 16.84
CA LEU A 358 5.67 -14.22 17.10
C LEU A 358 6.66 -14.56 18.23
N ASN A 359 7.72 -13.77 18.38
CA ASN A 359 8.72 -13.97 19.43
C ASN A 359 8.41 -13.18 20.74
N GLY A 360 7.22 -12.57 20.86
CA GLY A 360 6.82 -11.84 22.05
C GLY A 360 7.40 -10.42 22.19
N TYR A 361 8.11 -9.92 21.16
CA TYR A 361 8.66 -8.57 21.14
C TYR A 361 7.70 -7.51 20.58
N GLY A 362 6.40 -7.82 20.48
CA GLY A 362 5.41 -6.90 19.92
C GLY A 362 5.34 -5.54 20.60
N LEU A 363 5.49 -5.45 21.94
CA LEU A 363 5.53 -4.18 22.66
C LEU A 363 6.80 -3.36 22.32
N VAL A 364 7.94 -4.00 22.18
CA VAL A 364 9.19 -3.32 21.79
C VAL A 364 9.06 -2.79 20.37
N PHE A 365 8.55 -3.63 19.46
CA PHE A 365 8.34 -3.25 18.06
C PHE A 365 7.39 -2.05 17.89
N THR A 366 6.33 -1.98 18.71
CA THR A 366 5.36 -0.89 18.65
C THR A 366 5.80 0.36 19.41
N GLY A 367 6.81 0.26 20.27
CA GLY A 367 7.36 1.38 21.06
C GLY A 367 8.55 2.08 20.40
N ILE A 368 9.10 1.49 19.32
CA ILE A 368 10.15 2.10 18.49
C ILE A 368 9.51 2.98 17.41
#